data_bf4e2c9dd2e618f5b240e5e8d1658167
#
_entry.id   bf4e2c9dd2e618f5b240e5e8d1658167
#
_cell.length_a   1.000
_cell.length_b   1.000
_cell.length_c   1.000
_cell.angle_alpha   90.00
_cell.angle_beta   90.00
_cell.angle_gamma   90.00
#
_symmetry.space_group_name_H-M   'P 1'
#
loop_
_entity.id
_entity.type
_entity.pdbx_description
1 polymer ?
#
loop_
_entity_poly.entity_id
_entity_poly.type
_entity_poly.pdbx_seq_one_letter_code
_entity_poly.pdbx_strand_id
1 'polypeptide(L)'
;MILCVTPNPAIDRTLYVNSLRPGEVHRADKVLAAAGGKGLNVARTIRALGGEPFCMGLIGGHTGDLFSDLAKQEGLSAQWTQTKNETRTCVIFVEAGRDATVVNERGAEVTAEDCENFLRDVWTQAEKAQLICVSGSLPPGFSMDNFRLLLSGLIERKKTVLVDTSGAALKTALGVRGVNIKVNAAELGEALGSEISNVDLAISAGRKLLAQGISSIAITLGKDGAVLIVDSGVWAAHPPAIEVVSTVGSGDAFLGGLAFALEQGHSPKTALRYGIAAGATNALHFGGGIVETDVFDKFLDATTLQ
;
A
#
# COMPACT_ATOMS: atom_id res chain seq x y z
N MET A 1 -17.24 4.17 1.20
CA MET A 1 -16.45 3.01 1.76
C MET A 1 -15.41 2.55 0.75
N ILE A 2 -14.16 2.46 1.16
CA ILE A 2 -13.03 1.98 0.34
C ILE A 2 -12.61 0.60 0.83
N LEU A 3 -12.54 -0.38 -0.07
CA LEU A 3 -12.11 -1.74 0.28
C LEU A 3 -10.57 -1.83 0.20
N CYS A 4 -9.92 -2.18 1.31
CA CYS A 4 -8.47 -2.32 1.42
C CYS A 4 -8.12 -3.81 1.50
N VAL A 5 -7.65 -4.38 0.40
CA VAL A 5 -7.34 -5.81 0.26
C VAL A 5 -5.84 -6.01 0.44
N THR A 6 -5.47 -6.81 1.45
CA THR A 6 -4.09 -7.17 1.79
C THR A 6 -3.94 -8.68 1.72
N PRO A 7 -3.52 -9.26 0.58
CA PRO A 7 -3.46 -10.72 0.44
C PRO A 7 -2.51 -11.41 1.42
N ASN A 8 -1.45 -10.73 1.85
CA ASN A 8 -0.40 -11.26 2.73
C ASN A 8 -0.13 -10.32 3.92
N PRO A 9 -1.11 -10.17 4.83
CA PRO A 9 -0.94 -9.34 6.03
C PRO A 9 0.14 -9.91 6.96
N ALA A 10 0.56 -9.12 7.93
CA ALA A 10 1.60 -9.49 8.89
C ALA A 10 1.32 -8.87 10.25
N ILE A 11 1.84 -9.48 11.33
CA ILE A 11 2.04 -8.74 12.57
C ILE A 11 3.34 -7.96 12.42
N ASP A 12 3.24 -6.63 12.42
CA ASP A 12 4.42 -5.76 12.44
C ASP A 12 4.91 -5.61 13.89
N ARG A 13 6.11 -6.10 14.18
CA ARG A 13 6.76 -5.96 15.48
C ARG A 13 7.91 -4.99 15.39
N THR A 14 7.72 -3.80 15.95
CA THR A 14 8.75 -2.75 16.00
C THR A 14 9.50 -2.85 17.32
N LEU A 15 10.82 -3.05 17.24
CA LEU A 15 11.73 -3.14 18.35
C LEU A 15 12.66 -1.93 18.35
N TYR A 16 12.61 -1.11 19.39
CA TYR A 16 13.53 0.01 19.58
C TYR A 16 14.76 -0.49 20.30
N VAL A 17 15.92 -0.36 19.66
CA VAL A 17 17.20 -0.80 20.16
C VAL A 17 18.23 0.33 20.08
N ASN A 18 19.19 0.36 21.02
CA ASN A 18 20.24 1.37 21.00
C ASN A 18 21.19 1.19 19.79
N SER A 19 21.50 -0.06 19.45
CA SER A 19 22.38 -0.41 18.34
C SER A 19 22.14 -1.87 17.95
N LEU A 20 21.96 -2.14 16.67
CA LEU A 20 21.83 -3.50 16.14
C LEU A 20 23.18 -3.95 15.57
N ARG A 21 23.74 -5.03 16.15
CA ARG A 21 25.02 -5.62 15.71
C ARG A 21 24.86 -7.11 15.46
N PRO A 22 25.19 -7.61 14.28
CA PRO A 22 25.18 -9.04 14.00
C PRO A 22 26.04 -9.83 14.99
N GLY A 23 25.52 -10.95 15.50
CA GLY A 23 26.23 -11.83 16.40
C GLY A 23 26.15 -11.45 17.89
N GLU A 24 25.51 -10.34 18.24
CA GLU A 24 25.33 -9.92 19.63
C GLU A 24 23.89 -10.18 20.12
N VAL A 25 23.72 -10.25 21.44
CA VAL A 25 22.41 -10.32 22.10
C VAL A 25 21.93 -8.90 22.39
N HIS A 26 20.78 -8.55 21.82
CA HIS A 26 20.15 -7.24 22.03
C HIS A 26 18.92 -7.36 22.92
N ARG A 27 18.65 -6.30 23.69
CA ARG A 27 17.38 -6.11 24.42
C ARG A 27 16.73 -4.83 23.92
N ALA A 28 15.49 -4.97 23.48
CA ALA A 28 14.72 -3.82 23.05
C ALA A 28 14.24 -3.00 24.26
N ASP A 29 14.41 -1.69 24.19
CA ASP A 29 13.93 -0.74 25.22
C ASP A 29 12.39 -0.60 25.15
N LYS A 30 11.83 -0.76 23.96
CA LYS A 30 10.39 -0.70 23.68
C LYS A 30 10.03 -1.67 22.56
N VAL A 31 8.89 -2.33 22.69
CA VAL A 31 8.32 -3.20 21.66
C VAL A 31 6.89 -2.75 21.38
N LEU A 32 6.57 -2.59 20.10
CA LEU A 32 5.21 -2.34 19.63
C LEU A 32 4.78 -3.48 18.71
N ALA A 33 3.52 -3.83 18.75
CA ALA A 33 2.91 -4.74 17.79
C ALA A 33 1.68 -4.07 17.16
N ALA A 34 1.52 -4.20 15.86
CA ALA A 34 0.40 -3.66 15.10
C ALA A 34 -0.07 -4.66 14.05
N ALA A 35 -1.32 -4.56 13.62
CA ALA A 35 -1.82 -5.26 12.46
C ALA A 35 -1.16 -4.65 11.21
N GLY A 36 -0.20 -5.36 10.62
CA GLY A 36 0.64 -4.86 9.54
C GLY A 36 0.20 -5.29 8.15
N GLY A 37 0.88 -4.70 7.18
CA GLY A 37 0.65 -4.92 5.76
C GLY A 37 0.20 -3.65 5.04
N LYS A 38 0.61 -3.52 3.77
CA LYS A 38 0.42 -2.29 2.98
C LYS A 38 -1.05 -1.81 2.97
N GLY A 39 -2.01 -2.72 2.76
CA GLY A 39 -3.44 -2.33 2.74
C GLY A 39 -3.96 -1.85 4.08
N LEU A 40 -3.39 -2.31 5.22
CA LEU A 40 -3.72 -1.79 6.55
C LEU A 40 -3.19 -0.35 6.72
N ASN A 41 -1.98 -0.08 6.20
CA ASN A 41 -1.42 1.28 6.20
C ASN A 41 -2.27 2.23 5.34
N VAL A 42 -2.73 1.77 4.17
CA VAL A 42 -3.71 2.49 3.34
C VAL A 42 -4.98 2.78 4.12
N ALA A 43 -5.53 1.76 4.83
CA ALA A 43 -6.76 1.92 5.61
C ALA A 43 -6.61 2.92 6.76
N ARG A 44 -5.47 2.90 7.47
CA ARG A 44 -5.17 3.90 8.53
C ARG A 44 -5.18 5.32 7.97
N THR A 45 -4.53 5.52 6.83
CA THR A 45 -4.51 6.82 6.16
C THR A 45 -5.91 7.28 5.76
N ILE A 46 -6.69 6.41 5.10
CA ILE A 46 -8.07 6.73 4.71
C ILE A 46 -8.90 7.12 5.92
N ARG A 47 -8.79 6.37 7.03
CA ARG A 47 -9.52 6.67 8.27
C ARG A 47 -9.08 7.98 8.91
N ALA A 48 -7.78 8.26 8.95
CA ALA A 48 -7.25 9.52 9.47
C ALA A 48 -7.78 10.73 8.71
N LEU A 49 -8.02 10.59 7.40
CA LEU A 49 -8.62 11.61 6.55
C LEU A 49 -10.16 11.66 6.63
N GLY A 50 -10.79 10.88 7.52
CA GLY A 50 -12.24 10.87 7.71
C GLY A 50 -13.01 9.94 6.77
N GLY A 51 -12.33 9.08 6.02
CA GLY A 51 -12.96 8.07 5.15
C GLY A 51 -13.33 6.79 5.90
N GLU A 52 -14.03 5.92 5.22
CA GLU A 52 -14.52 4.63 5.74
C GLU A 52 -13.80 3.46 5.04
N PRO A 53 -12.62 3.01 5.55
CA PRO A 53 -11.96 1.83 5.03
C PRO A 53 -12.60 0.55 5.56
N PHE A 54 -12.56 -0.50 4.72
CA PHE A 54 -12.91 -1.86 5.12
C PHE A 54 -11.78 -2.80 4.71
N CYS A 55 -11.18 -3.51 5.67
CA CYS A 55 -9.99 -4.32 5.45
C CYS A 55 -10.36 -5.76 5.13
N MET A 56 -9.60 -6.38 4.21
CA MET A 56 -9.67 -7.81 3.91
C MET A 56 -8.27 -8.40 3.75
N GLY A 57 -8.12 -9.65 4.15
CA GLY A 57 -6.84 -10.36 4.02
C GLY A 57 -6.98 -11.83 4.40
N LEU A 58 -5.90 -12.59 4.13
CA LEU A 58 -5.76 -13.99 4.52
C LEU A 58 -5.02 -14.04 5.86
N ILE A 59 -5.66 -14.59 6.89
CA ILE A 59 -5.04 -14.75 8.22
C ILE A 59 -5.27 -16.17 8.73
N GLY A 60 -4.45 -16.62 9.68
CA GLY A 60 -4.64 -17.93 10.30
C GLY A 60 -3.76 -18.18 11.49
N GLY A 61 -4.07 -19.23 12.24
CA GLY A 61 -3.39 -19.62 13.46
C GLY A 61 -3.54 -18.63 14.61
N HIS A 62 -2.78 -18.82 15.66
CA HIS A 62 -2.79 -17.92 16.83
C HIS A 62 -2.31 -16.50 16.51
N THR A 63 -1.36 -16.38 15.57
CA THR A 63 -0.90 -15.07 15.10
C THR A 63 -1.97 -14.36 14.26
N GLY A 64 -2.84 -15.11 13.57
CA GLY A 64 -4.00 -14.55 12.89
C GLY A 64 -5.06 -14.01 13.86
N ASP A 65 -5.30 -14.73 14.96
CA ASP A 65 -6.19 -14.24 16.03
C ASP A 65 -5.63 -12.94 16.65
N LEU A 66 -4.33 -12.93 16.98
CA LEU A 66 -3.66 -11.73 17.48
C LEU A 66 -3.73 -10.57 16.47
N PHE A 67 -3.52 -10.85 15.19
CA PHE A 67 -3.64 -9.84 14.12
C PHE A 67 -5.05 -9.23 14.08
N SER A 68 -6.08 -10.07 14.14
CA SER A 68 -7.48 -9.63 14.16
C SER A 68 -7.79 -8.74 15.38
N ASP A 69 -7.29 -9.13 16.54
CA ASP A 69 -7.45 -8.35 17.77
C ASP A 69 -6.75 -6.99 17.68
N LEU A 70 -5.52 -6.95 17.14
CA LEU A 70 -4.78 -5.70 16.92
C LEU A 70 -5.53 -4.77 15.95
N ALA A 71 -6.02 -5.29 14.83
CA ALA A 71 -6.80 -4.50 13.87
C ALA A 71 -8.10 -3.94 14.50
N LYS A 72 -8.77 -4.75 15.33
CA LYS A 72 -9.96 -4.33 16.07
C LYS A 72 -9.65 -3.26 17.12
N GLN A 73 -8.54 -3.39 17.85
CA GLN A 73 -8.10 -2.37 18.81
C GLN A 73 -7.81 -1.03 18.14
N GLU A 74 -7.33 -1.05 16.90
CA GLU A 74 -7.15 0.14 16.08
C GLU A 74 -8.46 0.69 15.51
N GLY A 75 -9.62 0.02 15.72
CA GLY A 75 -10.91 0.43 15.20
C GLY A 75 -11.04 0.25 13.67
N LEU A 76 -10.29 -0.67 13.07
CA LEU A 76 -10.43 -1.00 11.66
C LEU A 76 -11.56 -2.00 11.44
N SER A 77 -12.52 -1.64 10.59
CA SER A 77 -13.56 -2.57 10.14
C SER A 77 -12.95 -3.58 9.17
N ALA A 78 -13.20 -4.87 9.39
CA ALA A 78 -12.56 -5.91 8.61
C ALA A 78 -13.39 -7.21 8.50
N GLN A 79 -13.07 -7.97 7.44
CA GLN A 79 -13.43 -9.38 7.29
C GLN A 79 -12.18 -10.14 6.84
N TRP A 80 -11.83 -11.20 7.56
CA TRP A 80 -10.64 -12.01 7.27
C TRP A 80 -11.06 -13.36 6.72
N THR A 81 -10.41 -13.79 5.64
CA THR A 81 -10.51 -15.16 5.16
C THR A 81 -9.54 -16.02 5.95
N GLN A 82 -10.06 -17.05 6.62
CA GLN A 82 -9.27 -17.90 7.51
C GLN A 82 -8.47 -18.93 6.72
N THR A 83 -7.20 -19.10 7.11
CA THR A 83 -6.30 -20.13 6.62
C THR A 83 -5.84 -21.02 7.78
N LYS A 84 -5.24 -22.19 7.47
CA LYS A 84 -4.74 -23.10 8.51
C LYS A 84 -3.40 -22.68 9.10
N ASN A 85 -2.60 -21.96 8.33
CA ASN A 85 -1.23 -21.63 8.70
C ASN A 85 -1.17 -20.27 9.44
N GLU A 86 -0.12 -20.09 10.23
CA GLU A 86 0.09 -18.89 11.03
C GLU A 86 0.27 -17.64 10.15
N THR A 87 -0.37 -16.54 10.53
CA THR A 87 -0.10 -15.23 9.92
C THR A 87 1.35 -14.83 10.20
N ARG A 88 2.06 -14.37 9.17
CA ARG A 88 3.47 -14.00 9.27
C ARG A 88 3.72 -12.83 10.23
N THR A 89 4.97 -12.73 10.70
CA THR A 89 5.47 -11.58 11.46
C THR A 89 6.53 -10.86 10.66
N CYS A 90 6.51 -9.53 10.71
CA CYS A 90 7.56 -8.67 10.19
C CYS A 90 8.24 -7.98 11.38
N VAL A 91 9.56 -8.08 11.49
CA VAL A 91 10.31 -7.47 12.58
C VAL A 91 10.99 -6.20 12.05
N ILE A 92 10.74 -5.09 12.74
CA ILE A 92 11.27 -3.77 12.38
C ILE A 92 12.16 -3.32 13.53
N PHE A 93 13.46 -3.19 13.26
CA PHE A 93 14.40 -2.64 14.23
C PHE A 93 14.57 -1.14 13.98
N VAL A 94 14.38 -0.35 15.01
CA VAL A 94 14.55 1.10 15.00
C VAL A 94 15.72 1.49 15.89
N GLU A 95 16.72 2.13 15.29
CA GLU A 95 17.88 2.70 15.97
C GLU A 95 17.82 4.23 15.87
N ALA A 96 18.24 4.95 16.90
CA ALA A 96 18.29 6.40 16.85
C ALA A 96 19.27 6.89 15.77
N GLY A 97 18.80 7.77 14.88
CA GLY A 97 19.62 8.39 13.82
C GLY A 97 19.99 7.47 12.67
N ARG A 98 19.28 6.36 12.48
CA ARG A 98 19.45 5.43 11.37
C ARG A 98 18.10 5.04 10.75
N ASP A 99 18.15 4.61 9.50
CA ASP A 99 17.00 3.98 8.85
C ASP A 99 16.63 2.67 9.54
N ALA A 100 15.34 2.34 9.54
CA ALA A 100 14.86 1.09 10.12
C ALA A 100 15.38 -0.13 9.36
N THR A 101 15.82 -1.15 10.09
CA THR A 101 16.14 -2.46 9.52
C THR A 101 14.90 -3.36 9.61
N VAL A 102 14.48 -3.90 8.48
CA VAL A 102 13.25 -4.69 8.39
C VAL A 102 13.56 -6.13 7.98
N VAL A 103 13.02 -7.08 8.73
CA VAL A 103 13.07 -8.52 8.41
C VAL A 103 11.65 -9.03 8.23
N ASN A 104 11.31 -9.36 6.99
CA ASN A 104 9.98 -9.83 6.63
C ASN A 104 9.96 -11.36 6.45
N GLU A 105 9.07 -12.04 7.15
CA GLU A 105 8.71 -13.40 6.80
C GLU A 105 7.97 -13.41 5.46
N ARG A 106 8.14 -14.49 4.68
CA ARG A 106 7.49 -14.62 3.36
C ARG A 106 5.97 -14.71 3.44
N GLY A 107 5.46 -15.18 4.55
CA GLY A 107 4.08 -15.54 4.76
C GLY A 107 3.87 -17.06 4.70
N ALA A 108 2.75 -17.48 5.24
CA ALA A 108 2.34 -18.87 5.22
C ALA A 108 1.87 -19.29 3.82
N GLU A 109 2.09 -20.57 3.49
CA GLU A 109 1.56 -21.15 2.27
C GLU A 109 0.03 -21.25 2.36
N VAL A 110 -0.66 -20.77 1.33
CA VAL A 110 -2.11 -20.87 1.18
C VAL A 110 -2.47 -21.97 0.18
N THR A 111 -3.56 -22.68 0.44
CA THR A 111 -4.10 -23.73 -0.43
C THR A 111 -4.92 -23.15 -1.57
N ALA A 112 -5.26 -23.96 -2.57
CA ALA A 112 -6.20 -23.56 -3.63
C ALA A 112 -7.56 -23.18 -3.05
N GLU A 113 -8.05 -23.93 -2.04
CA GLU A 113 -9.31 -23.63 -1.35
C GLU A 113 -9.27 -22.28 -0.63
N ASP A 114 -8.15 -21.97 0.06
CA ASP A 114 -7.97 -20.65 0.69
C ASP A 114 -8.03 -19.52 -0.34
N CYS A 115 -7.40 -19.72 -1.50
CA CYS A 115 -7.43 -18.75 -2.60
C CYS A 115 -8.85 -18.56 -3.14
N GLU A 116 -9.59 -19.63 -3.40
CA GLU A 116 -10.98 -19.59 -3.90
C GLU A 116 -11.90 -18.88 -2.89
N ASN A 117 -11.76 -19.21 -1.61
CA ASN A 117 -12.51 -18.57 -0.54
C ASN A 117 -12.21 -17.08 -0.47
N PHE A 118 -10.93 -16.70 -0.54
CA PHE A 118 -10.52 -15.29 -0.53
C PHE A 118 -11.07 -14.51 -1.72
N LEU A 119 -10.96 -15.04 -2.92
CA LEU A 119 -11.50 -14.42 -4.13
C LEU A 119 -13.01 -14.17 -3.99
N ARG A 120 -13.75 -15.20 -3.56
CA ARG A 120 -15.20 -15.11 -3.34
C ARG A 120 -15.56 -14.05 -2.29
N ASP A 121 -14.85 -14.04 -1.16
CA ASP A 121 -15.09 -13.10 -0.07
C ASP A 121 -14.82 -11.65 -0.53
N VAL A 122 -13.69 -11.41 -1.23
CA VAL A 122 -13.36 -10.08 -1.78
C VAL A 122 -14.38 -9.63 -2.80
N TRP A 123 -14.79 -10.49 -3.74
CA TRP A 123 -15.80 -10.11 -4.74
C TRP A 123 -17.17 -9.84 -4.12
N THR A 124 -17.55 -10.59 -3.10
CA THR A 124 -18.81 -10.37 -2.36
C THR A 124 -18.80 -9.02 -1.64
N GLN A 125 -17.69 -8.71 -0.95
CA GLN A 125 -17.57 -7.44 -0.24
C GLN A 125 -17.40 -6.25 -1.19
N ALA A 126 -16.79 -6.47 -2.37
CA ALA A 126 -16.62 -5.46 -3.40
C ALA A 126 -17.96 -4.89 -3.92
N GLU A 127 -19.07 -5.65 -3.83
CA GLU A 127 -20.38 -5.12 -4.22
C GLU A 127 -20.77 -3.85 -3.43
N LYS A 128 -20.28 -3.70 -2.22
CA LYS A 128 -20.56 -2.57 -1.32
C LYS A 128 -19.60 -1.38 -1.51
N ALA A 129 -18.54 -1.54 -2.29
CA ALA A 129 -17.52 -0.52 -2.54
C ALA A 129 -17.44 -0.16 -4.01
N GLN A 130 -17.08 1.08 -4.34
CA GLN A 130 -16.77 1.50 -5.71
C GLN A 130 -15.26 1.53 -5.95
N LEU A 131 -14.46 1.80 -4.92
CA LEU A 131 -13.01 1.89 -4.98
C LEU A 131 -12.38 0.81 -4.10
N ILE A 132 -11.41 0.10 -4.69
CA ILE A 132 -10.73 -1.04 -4.07
C ILE A 132 -9.23 -0.84 -4.20
N CYS A 133 -8.51 -0.84 -3.07
CA CYS A 133 -7.06 -0.85 -3.01
C CYS A 133 -6.59 -2.29 -2.78
N VAL A 134 -5.83 -2.86 -3.71
CA VAL A 134 -5.18 -4.16 -3.56
C VAL A 134 -3.69 -3.93 -3.33
N SER A 135 -3.21 -4.16 -2.12
CA SER A 135 -1.88 -3.69 -1.72
C SER A 135 -1.05 -4.76 -1.02
N GLY A 136 0.24 -4.82 -1.34
CA GLY A 136 1.23 -5.67 -0.72
C GLY A 136 1.65 -6.86 -1.56
N SER A 137 2.44 -7.75 -0.94
CA SER A 137 2.89 -8.99 -1.56
C SER A 137 1.79 -10.05 -1.55
N LEU A 138 2.03 -11.12 -2.31
CA LEU A 138 1.18 -12.32 -2.27
C LEU A 138 1.83 -13.38 -1.37
N PRO A 139 1.04 -14.16 -0.61
CA PRO A 139 1.58 -15.26 0.16
C PRO A 139 2.01 -16.42 -0.75
N PRO A 140 2.94 -17.30 -0.32
CA PRO A 140 3.24 -18.56 -1.01
C PRO A 140 1.96 -19.35 -1.29
N GLY A 141 1.87 -20.00 -2.45
CA GLY A 141 0.65 -20.71 -2.89
C GLY A 141 -0.40 -19.83 -3.59
N PHE A 142 -0.39 -18.50 -3.40
CA PHE A 142 -1.26 -17.59 -4.15
C PHE A 142 -0.65 -17.32 -5.54
N SER A 143 -1.13 -18.03 -6.55
CA SER A 143 -0.57 -17.97 -7.90
C SER A 143 -0.80 -16.63 -8.60
N MET A 144 0.04 -16.34 -9.59
CA MET A 144 -0.16 -15.15 -10.45
C MET A 144 -1.47 -15.21 -11.23
N ASP A 145 -1.97 -16.41 -11.53
CA ASP A 145 -3.28 -16.59 -12.19
C ASP A 145 -4.43 -16.25 -11.23
N ASN A 146 -4.34 -16.65 -9.94
CA ASN A 146 -5.29 -16.21 -8.93
C ASN A 146 -5.27 -14.70 -8.74
N PHE A 147 -4.08 -14.09 -8.79
CA PHE A 147 -3.97 -12.64 -8.68
C PHE A 147 -4.59 -11.93 -9.90
N ARG A 148 -4.31 -12.43 -11.10
CA ARG A 148 -4.98 -11.94 -12.32
C ARG A 148 -6.49 -12.09 -12.23
N LEU A 149 -6.97 -13.25 -11.77
CA LEU A 149 -8.40 -13.52 -11.62
C LEU A 149 -9.05 -12.58 -10.59
N LEU A 150 -8.38 -12.31 -9.46
CA LEU A 150 -8.82 -11.31 -8.48
C LEU A 150 -9.06 -9.95 -9.13
N LEU A 151 -8.03 -9.44 -9.83
CA LEU A 151 -8.09 -8.11 -10.44
C LEU A 151 -9.12 -8.04 -11.57
N SER A 152 -9.13 -9.02 -12.48
CA SER A 152 -10.08 -9.07 -13.60
C SER A 152 -11.52 -9.16 -13.11
N GLY A 153 -11.77 -9.99 -12.10
CA GLY A 153 -13.11 -10.14 -11.52
C GLY A 153 -13.61 -8.86 -10.84
N LEU A 154 -12.73 -8.03 -10.28
CA LEU A 154 -13.08 -6.72 -9.76
C LEU A 154 -13.39 -5.71 -10.89
N ILE A 155 -12.61 -5.72 -11.97
CA ILE A 155 -12.83 -4.86 -13.15
C ILE A 155 -14.14 -5.23 -13.84
N GLU A 156 -14.44 -6.51 -14.03
CA GLU A 156 -15.71 -6.99 -14.61
C GLU A 156 -16.93 -6.52 -13.80
N ARG A 157 -16.77 -6.36 -12.49
CA ARG A 157 -17.77 -5.75 -11.59
C ARG A 157 -17.81 -4.23 -11.63
N LYS A 158 -17.09 -3.62 -12.59
CA LYS A 158 -17.03 -2.16 -12.80
C LYS A 158 -16.51 -1.40 -11.57
N LYS A 159 -15.58 -2.00 -10.84
CA LYS A 159 -14.95 -1.35 -9.69
C LYS A 159 -13.70 -0.57 -10.12
N THR A 160 -13.44 0.55 -9.46
CA THR A 160 -12.16 1.25 -9.58
C THR A 160 -11.12 0.49 -8.72
N VAL A 161 -10.15 -0.14 -9.37
CA VAL A 161 -9.14 -0.97 -8.70
C VAL A 161 -7.79 -0.27 -8.73
N LEU A 162 -7.27 0.11 -7.55
CA LEU A 162 -5.93 0.65 -7.35
C LEU A 162 -5.02 -0.47 -6.82
N VAL A 163 -3.88 -0.69 -7.48
CA VAL A 163 -2.94 -1.79 -7.15
C VAL A 163 -1.59 -1.20 -6.75
N ASP A 164 -1.07 -1.60 -5.57
CA ASP A 164 0.28 -1.31 -5.10
C ASP A 164 0.98 -2.62 -4.71
N THR A 165 1.80 -3.14 -5.59
CA THR A 165 2.56 -4.37 -5.41
C THR A 165 3.89 -4.30 -6.14
N SER A 166 4.73 -5.33 -6.02
CA SER A 166 6.07 -5.37 -6.62
C SER A 166 6.39 -6.71 -7.29
N GLY A 167 7.51 -6.78 -7.99
CA GLY A 167 8.04 -8.02 -8.57
C GLY A 167 7.09 -8.68 -9.58
N ALA A 168 6.89 -9.99 -9.45
CA ALA A 168 6.05 -10.77 -10.36
C ALA A 168 4.56 -10.35 -10.31
N ALA A 169 4.06 -9.98 -9.13
CA ALA A 169 2.70 -9.50 -8.97
C ALA A 169 2.49 -8.16 -9.71
N LEU A 170 3.46 -7.25 -9.66
CA LEU A 170 3.40 -6.00 -10.44
C LEU A 170 3.38 -6.29 -11.94
N LYS A 171 4.26 -7.17 -12.44
CA LYS A 171 4.24 -7.56 -13.86
C LYS A 171 2.90 -8.15 -14.28
N THR A 172 2.28 -8.93 -13.41
CA THR A 172 0.94 -9.50 -13.65
C THR A 172 -0.11 -8.40 -13.69
N ALA A 173 -0.11 -7.46 -12.73
CA ALA A 173 -1.05 -6.35 -12.68
C ALA A 173 -0.94 -5.44 -13.91
N LEU A 174 0.28 -5.15 -14.38
CA LEU A 174 0.53 -4.37 -15.61
C LEU A 174 -0.07 -5.03 -16.87
N GLY A 175 -0.32 -6.34 -16.85
CA GLY A 175 -0.99 -7.08 -17.92
C GLY A 175 -2.53 -7.11 -17.81
N VAL A 176 -3.13 -6.56 -16.76
CA VAL A 176 -4.59 -6.53 -16.57
C VAL A 176 -5.14 -5.19 -17.02
N ARG A 177 -5.98 -5.20 -18.07
CA ARG A 177 -6.61 -3.96 -18.58
C ARG A 177 -7.60 -3.38 -17.57
N GLY A 178 -7.62 -2.07 -17.45
CA GLY A 178 -8.59 -1.36 -16.61
C GLY A 178 -8.15 -1.12 -15.16
N VAL A 179 -7.03 -1.67 -14.71
CA VAL A 179 -6.50 -1.38 -13.37
C VAL A 179 -5.85 0.00 -13.31
N ASN A 180 -5.79 0.56 -12.12
CA ASN A 180 -5.02 1.74 -11.80
C ASN A 180 -3.80 1.29 -10.96
N ILE A 181 -2.62 1.73 -11.32
CA ILE A 181 -1.38 1.31 -10.68
C ILE A 181 -0.80 2.45 -9.84
N LYS A 182 -0.38 2.16 -8.63
CA LYS A 182 0.55 3.00 -7.88
C LYS A 182 1.83 2.20 -7.68
N VAL A 183 2.97 2.82 -7.95
CA VAL A 183 4.27 2.16 -7.92
C VAL A 183 5.38 3.19 -7.67
N ASN A 184 6.51 2.81 -7.10
CA ASN A 184 7.68 3.67 -7.09
C ASN A 184 8.54 3.47 -8.36
N ALA A 185 9.41 4.45 -8.65
CA ALA A 185 10.24 4.45 -9.84
C ALA A 185 11.17 3.24 -9.93
N ALA A 186 11.71 2.77 -8.80
CA ALA A 186 12.61 1.62 -8.76
C ALA A 186 11.86 0.31 -9.08
N GLU A 187 10.71 0.07 -8.45
CA GLU A 187 9.85 -1.10 -8.71
C GLU A 187 9.37 -1.14 -10.16
N LEU A 188 8.97 0.03 -10.71
CA LEU A 188 8.55 0.12 -12.10
C LEU A 188 9.72 -0.12 -13.05
N GLY A 189 10.88 0.44 -12.74
CA GLY A 189 12.12 0.22 -13.51
C GLY A 189 12.52 -1.25 -13.57
N GLU A 190 12.47 -1.96 -12.43
CA GLU A 190 12.71 -3.41 -12.35
C GLU A 190 11.68 -4.20 -13.18
N ALA A 191 10.40 -3.83 -13.08
CA ALA A 191 9.34 -4.52 -13.82
C ALA A 191 9.48 -4.38 -15.33
N LEU A 192 9.92 -3.21 -15.81
CA LEU A 192 10.10 -2.87 -17.23
C LEU A 192 11.50 -3.19 -17.77
N GLY A 193 12.46 -3.51 -16.90
CA GLY A 193 13.88 -3.72 -17.29
C GLY A 193 14.56 -2.43 -17.76
N SER A 194 14.16 -1.26 -17.24
CA SER A 194 14.71 0.05 -17.63
C SER A 194 14.74 0.98 -16.42
N GLU A 195 15.76 1.82 -16.31
CA GLU A 195 15.87 2.80 -15.24
C GLU A 195 14.85 3.94 -15.42
N ILE A 196 14.22 4.33 -14.31
CA ILE A 196 13.31 5.49 -14.22
C ILE A 196 13.88 6.44 -13.17
N SER A 197 14.75 7.35 -13.61
CA SER A 197 15.50 8.22 -12.72
C SER A 197 14.97 9.66 -12.62
N ASN A 198 13.94 10.01 -13.40
CA ASN A 198 13.39 11.36 -13.41
C ASN A 198 11.91 11.38 -13.87
N VAL A 199 11.28 12.54 -13.74
CA VAL A 199 9.87 12.79 -14.09
C VAL A 199 9.57 12.48 -15.56
N ASP A 200 10.44 12.86 -16.50
CA ASP A 200 10.21 12.65 -17.93
C ASP A 200 10.20 11.15 -18.31
N LEU A 201 11.13 10.39 -17.75
CA LEU A 201 11.16 8.93 -17.92
C LEU A 201 9.92 8.26 -17.29
N ALA A 202 9.49 8.72 -16.12
CA ALA A 202 8.28 8.24 -15.48
C ALA A 202 7.03 8.53 -16.34
N ILE A 203 6.91 9.74 -16.88
CA ILE A 203 5.82 10.11 -17.79
C ILE A 203 5.86 9.26 -19.07
N SER A 204 7.03 9.06 -19.67
CA SER A 204 7.19 8.24 -20.87
C SER A 204 6.76 6.79 -20.63
N ALA A 205 7.22 6.18 -19.51
CA ALA A 205 6.84 4.83 -19.12
C ALA A 205 5.33 4.71 -18.87
N GLY A 206 4.75 5.64 -18.10
CA GLY A 206 3.32 5.64 -17.79
C GLY A 206 2.44 5.76 -19.03
N ARG A 207 2.79 6.63 -19.98
CA ARG A 207 2.04 6.76 -21.25
C ARG A 207 2.05 5.46 -22.06
N LYS A 208 3.17 4.73 -22.10
CA LYS A 208 3.25 3.43 -22.76
C LYS A 208 2.32 2.41 -22.10
N LEU A 209 2.24 2.41 -20.77
CA LEU A 209 1.36 1.51 -20.02
C LEU A 209 -0.12 1.86 -20.20
N LEU A 210 -0.49 3.13 -20.24
CA LEU A 210 -1.86 3.54 -20.61
C LEU A 210 -2.24 3.03 -21.99
N ALA A 211 -1.34 3.17 -22.99
CA ALA A 211 -1.58 2.65 -24.35
C ALA A 211 -1.76 1.11 -24.39
N GLN A 212 -1.24 0.38 -23.38
CA GLN A 212 -1.45 -1.05 -23.22
C GLN A 212 -2.75 -1.40 -22.48
N GLY A 213 -3.46 -0.41 -21.92
CA GLY A 213 -4.78 -0.57 -21.31
C GLY A 213 -4.84 -0.40 -19.80
N ILE A 214 -3.78 0.07 -19.16
CA ILE A 214 -3.83 0.55 -17.78
C ILE A 214 -4.68 1.83 -17.73
N SER A 215 -5.62 1.94 -16.78
CA SER A 215 -6.51 3.11 -16.67
C SER A 215 -5.81 4.36 -16.14
N SER A 216 -4.92 4.19 -15.16
CA SER A 216 -4.06 5.26 -14.65
C SER A 216 -2.82 4.70 -14.01
N ILE A 217 -1.77 5.53 -13.90
CA ILE A 217 -0.59 5.16 -13.14
C ILE A 217 -0.07 6.35 -12.33
N ALA A 218 0.11 6.15 -11.03
CA ALA A 218 0.80 7.05 -10.13
C ALA A 218 2.21 6.50 -9.87
N ILE A 219 3.25 7.26 -10.22
CA ILE A 219 4.65 6.87 -10.04
C ILE A 219 5.29 7.80 -9.02
N THR A 220 5.70 7.26 -7.87
CA THR A 220 6.37 8.03 -6.83
C THR A 220 7.88 8.05 -7.04
N LEU A 221 8.49 9.22 -6.83
CA LEU A 221 9.91 9.54 -7.07
C LEU A 221 10.61 9.97 -5.76
N GLY A 222 10.10 9.56 -4.61
CA GLY A 222 10.64 9.93 -3.30
C GLY A 222 10.54 11.43 -3.06
N LYS A 223 11.66 12.06 -2.73
CA LYS A 223 11.73 13.52 -2.48
C LYS A 223 11.37 14.38 -3.70
N ASP A 224 11.50 13.81 -4.90
CA ASP A 224 11.17 14.49 -6.15
C ASP A 224 9.66 14.41 -6.47
N GLY A 225 8.85 13.89 -5.54
CA GLY A 225 7.40 13.90 -5.60
C GLY A 225 6.80 12.71 -6.33
N ALA A 226 5.80 12.95 -7.16
CA ALA A 226 5.14 11.90 -7.95
C ALA A 226 4.52 12.47 -9.22
N VAL A 227 4.31 11.59 -10.19
CA VAL A 227 3.52 11.85 -11.39
C VAL A 227 2.26 10.98 -11.40
N LEU A 228 1.16 11.54 -11.86
CA LEU A 228 -0.08 10.81 -12.14
C LEU A 228 -0.42 10.97 -13.61
N ILE A 229 -0.55 9.85 -14.31
CA ILE A 229 -0.88 9.79 -15.72
C ILE A 229 -2.23 9.10 -15.87
N VAL A 230 -3.17 9.75 -16.51
CA VAL A 230 -4.50 9.25 -16.89
C VAL A 230 -4.82 9.70 -18.32
N ASP A 231 -5.86 9.16 -18.93
CA ASP A 231 -6.25 9.55 -20.30
C ASP A 231 -6.50 11.06 -20.45
N SER A 232 -7.05 11.71 -19.42
CA SER A 232 -7.37 13.14 -19.44
C SER A 232 -6.17 14.07 -19.23
N GLY A 233 -5.00 13.55 -18.86
CA GLY A 233 -3.82 14.39 -18.65
C GLY A 233 -2.70 13.76 -17.84
N VAL A 234 -1.67 14.55 -17.63
CA VAL A 234 -0.48 14.23 -16.83
C VAL A 234 -0.28 15.36 -15.83
N TRP A 235 -0.07 15.02 -14.58
CA TRP A 235 0.24 15.95 -13.51
C TRP A 235 1.47 15.46 -12.74
N ALA A 236 2.36 16.39 -12.44
CA ALA A 236 3.45 16.17 -11.50
C ALA A 236 3.20 17.04 -10.24
N ALA A 237 3.54 16.49 -9.09
CA ALA A 237 3.43 17.21 -7.82
C ALA A 237 4.65 16.93 -6.94
N HIS A 238 5.07 17.96 -6.20
CA HIS A 238 6.23 17.93 -5.31
C HIS A 238 5.81 18.14 -3.85
N PRO A 239 6.36 17.34 -2.92
CA PRO A 239 6.12 17.55 -1.50
C PRO A 239 6.80 18.85 -1.02
N PRO A 240 6.35 19.44 0.10
CA PRO A 240 7.14 20.44 0.80
C PRO A 240 8.46 19.84 1.29
N ALA A 241 9.46 20.69 1.54
CA ALA A 241 10.70 20.26 2.18
C ALA A 241 10.42 19.87 3.64
N ILE A 242 10.79 18.64 4.00
CA ILE A 242 10.57 18.07 5.34
C ILE A 242 11.85 17.40 5.85
N GLU A 243 11.98 17.30 7.17
CA GLU A 243 12.97 16.45 7.81
C GLU A 243 12.38 15.04 7.96
N VAL A 244 12.87 14.11 7.16
CA VAL A 244 12.35 12.74 7.11
C VAL A 244 12.81 11.95 8.33
N VAL A 245 11.87 11.37 9.07
CA VAL A 245 12.12 10.43 10.17
C VAL A 245 12.18 8.99 9.66
N SER A 246 11.23 8.60 8.80
CA SER A 246 11.20 7.27 8.17
C SER A 246 10.39 7.31 6.87
N THR A 247 10.88 6.59 5.86
CA THR A 247 10.14 6.43 4.59
C THR A 247 9.21 5.22 4.57
N VAL A 248 9.24 4.40 5.62
CA VAL A 248 8.40 3.20 5.73
C VAL A 248 6.92 3.59 5.75
N GLY A 249 6.13 2.99 4.87
CA GLY A 249 4.69 3.26 4.77
C GLY A 249 4.30 4.55 4.05
N SER A 250 5.26 5.42 3.65
CA SER A 250 4.92 6.66 2.93
C SER A 250 4.26 6.40 1.58
N GLY A 251 4.64 5.33 0.89
CA GLY A 251 3.98 4.89 -0.34
C GLY A 251 2.56 4.39 -0.12
N ASP A 252 2.30 3.75 1.03
CA ASP A 252 0.98 3.28 1.41
C ASP A 252 0.09 4.47 1.81
N ALA A 253 0.65 5.42 2.57
CA ALA A 253 -0.03 6.67 2.91
C ALA A 253 -0.36 7.50 1.66
N PHE A 254 0.56 7.59 0.70
CA PHE A 254 0.30 8.20 -0.61
C PHE A 254 -0.91 7.54 -1.29
N LEU A 255 -0.96 6.19 -1.36
CA LEU A 255 -2.09 5.48 -1.95
C LEU A 255 -3.38 5.75 -1.18
N GLY A 256 -3.33 5.79 0.15
CA GLY A 256 -4.48 6.10 1.01
C GLY A 256 -5.05 7.49 0.74
N GLY A 257 -4.20 8.51 0.66
CA GLY A 257 -4.60 9.88 0.33
C GLY A 257 -5.17 10.01 -1.09
N LEU A 258 -4.51 9.39 -2.07
CA LEU A 258 -4.99 9.32 -3.46
C LEU A 258 -6.38 8.65 -3.54
N ALA A 259 -6.53 7.49 -2.92
CA ALA A 259 -7.78 6.72 -2.91
C ALA A 259 -8.92 7.46 -2.22
N PHE A 260 -8.64 8.09 -1.06
CA PHE A 260 -9.60 8.91 -0.35
C PHE A 260 -10.12 10.05 -1.23
N ALA A 261 -9.22 10.84 -1.82
CA ALA A 261 -9.62 11.94 -2.67
C ALA A 261 -10.43 11.52 -3.91
N LEU A 262 -10.05 10.39 -4.54
CA LEU A 262 -10.81 9.84 -5.67
C LEU A 262 -12.20 9.37 -5.26
N GLU A 263 -12.35 8.74 -4.10
CA GLU A 263 -13.64 8.30 -3.58
C GLU A 263 -14.56 9.47 -3.23
N GLN A 264 -13.98 10.60 -2.77
CA GLN A 264 -14.69 11.86 -2.55
C GLN A 264 -15.06 12.61 -3.86
N GLY A 265 -14.71 12.06 -5.02
CA GLY A 265 -15.01 12.66 -6.32
C GLY A 265 -14.10 13.81 -6.74
N HIS A 266 -12.96 13.97 -6.08
CA HIS A 266 -11.97 14.96 -6.49
C HIS A 266 -11.32 14.61 -7.83
N SER A 267 -10.85 15.66 -8.52
CA SER A 267 -10.11 15.49 -9.78
C SER A 267 -8.80 14.70 -9.58
N PRO A 268 -8.29 14.01 -10.62
CA PRO A 268 -6.99 13.33 -10.53
C PRO A 268 -5.86 14.24 -10.06
N LYS A 269 -5.87 15.50 -10.50
CA LYS A 269 -4.94 16.55 -10.07
C LYS A 269 -4.97 16.78 -8.55
N THR A 270 -6.17 16.90 -7.99
CA THR A 270 -6.37 17.06 -6.54
C THR A 270 -6.00 15.78 -5.80
N ALA A 271 -6.39 14.62 -6.33
CA ALA A 271 -6.07 13.33 -5.72
C ALA A 271 -4.55 13.08 -5.62
N LEU A 272 -3.77 13.51 -6.63
CA LEU A 272 -2.31 13.47 -6.56
C LEU A 272 -1.77 14.32 -5.41
N ARG A 273 -2.30 15.54 -5.19
CA ARG A 273 -1.90 16.39 -4.05
C ARG A 273 -2.19 15.73 -2.71
N TYR A 274 -3.36 15.09 -2.55
CA TYR A 274 -3.70 14.33 -1.36
C TYR A 274 -2.73 13.18 -1.12
N GLY A 275 -2.36 12.45 -2.16
CA GLY A 275 -1.34 11.40 -2.08
C GLY A 275 0.00 11.92 -1.60
N ILE A 276 0.50 13.02 -2.20
CA ILE A 276 1.76 13.67 -1.80
C ILE A 276 1.72 14.12 -0.33
N ALA A 277 0.67 14.83 0.06
CA ALA A 277 0.53 15.34 1.43
C ALA A 277 0.49 14.20 2.45
N ALA A 278 -0.27 13.14 2.19
CA ALA A 278 -0.35 11.99 3.08
C ALA A 278 1.00 11.24 3.18
N GLY A 279 1.69 11.03 2.05
CA GLY A 279 3.01 10.40 2.03
C GLY A 279 4.06 11.22 2.77
N ALA A 280 4.06 12.54 2.62
CA ALA A 280 4.95 13.46 3.32
C ALA A 280 4.65 13.51 4.83
N THR A 281 3.37 13.52 5.23
CA THR A 281 2.96 13.47 6.64
C THR A 281 3.43 12.19 7.30
N ASN A 282 3.24 11.03 6.65
CA ASN A 282 3.72 9.75 7.17
C ASN A 282 5.25 9.74 7.35
N ALA A 283 6.01 10.40 6.48
CA ALA A 283 7.47 10.43 6.54
C ALA A 283 8.05 11.13 7.79
N LEU A 284 7.23 11.83 8.56
CA LEU A 284 7.60 12.42 9.86
C LEU A 284 7.52 11.42 11.03
N HIS A 285 7.10 10.17 10.77
CA HIS A 285 6.85 9.17 11.82
C HIS A 285 7.51 7.84 11.51
N PHE A 286 7.78 7.05 12.57
CA PHE A 286 8.09 5.63 12.44
C PHE A 286 6.77 4.84 12.34
N GLY A 287 6.59 4.07 11.28
CA GLY A 287 5.41 3.24 11.03
C GLY A 287 4.71 3.58 9.74
N GLY A 288 3.66 2.83 9.41
CA GLY A 288 2.92 3.00 8.15
C GLY A 288 1.50 3.48 8.36
N GLY A 289 1.06 4.41 7.51
CA GLY A 289 -0.29 4.95 7.51
C GLY A 289 -0.57 5.96 8.62
N ILE A 290 0.46 6.59 9.17
CA ILE A 290 0.33 7.61 10.22
C ILE A 290 0.17 8.98 9.56
N VAL A 291 -1.02 9.57 9.71
CA VAL A 291 -1.35 10.88 9.16
C VAL A 291 -2.03 11.73 10.23
N GLU A 292 -1.35 12.79 10.66
CA GLU A 292 -1.89 13.83 11.52
C GLU A 292 -2.58 14.87 10.64
N THR A 293 -3.88 15.10 10.83
CA THR A 293 -4.71 15.93 9.96
C THR A 293 -4.22 17.36 9.85
N ASP A 294 -3.81 17.99 10.95
CA ASP A 294 -3.31 19.37 10.96
C ASP A 294 -2.01 19.53 10.14
N VAL A 295 -1.16 18.50 10.13
CA VAL A 295 0.09 18.48 9.34
C VAL A 295 -0.25 18.17 7.88
N PHE A 296 -1.15 17.24 7.66
CA PHE A 296 -1.63 16.91 6.32
C PHE A 296 -2.21 18.12 5.60
N ASP A 297 -3.08 18.90 6.25
CA ASP A 297 -3.70 20.09 5.66
C ASP A 297 -2.64 21.12 5.26
N LYS A 298 -1.65 21.37 6.13
CA LYS A 298 -0.50 22.26 5.80
C LYS A 298 0.29 21.76 4.60
N PHE A 299 0.53 20.45 4.51
CA PHE A 299 1.28 19.86 3.40
C PHE A 299 0.46 19.80 2.11
N LEU A 300 -0.86 19.61 2.20
CA LEU A 300 -1.76 19.70 1.06
C LEU A 300 -1.72 21.11 0.44
N ASP A 301 -1.73 22.16 1.27
CA ASP A 301 -1.63 23.55 0.82
C ASP A 301 -0.25 23.86 0.22
N ALA A 302 0.81 23.34 0.82
CA ALA A 302 2.19 23.53 0.38
C ALA A 302 2.62 22.67 -0.82
N THR A 303 1.82 21.65 -1.19
CA THR A 303 2.10 20.76 -2.33
C THR A 303 1.99 21.54 -3.64
N THR A 304 3.09 21.63 -4.38
CA THR A 304 3.16 22.32 -5.67
C THR A 304 2.86 21.38 -6.84
N LEU A 305 2.24 21.92 -7.88
CA LEU A 305 1.88 21.21 -9.11
C LEU A 305 2.67 21.80 -10.30
N GLN A 306 3.10 20.91 -11.17
CA GLN A 306 3.68 21.24 -12.48
C GLN A 306 2.81 20.72 -13.61
#